data_653ead8d7bdf56f022cc01732941227a
#
_entry.id   653ead8d7bdf56f022cc01732941227a
#
_cell.length_a   1.000
_cell.length_b   1.000
_cell.length_c   1.000
_cell.angle_alpha   90.00
_cell.angle_beta   90.00
_cell.angle_gamma   90.00
#
_symmetry.space_group_name_H-M   'P 1'
#
loop_
_entity.id
_entity.type
_entity.pdbx_description
1 polymer ?
#
loop_
_entity_poly.entity_id
_entity_poly.type
_entity_poly.pdbx_seq_one_letter_code
_entity_poly.pdbx_strand_id
1 'polypeptide(L)'
;RPSEADASGLEAGAQGRLFQETPAAYGASLFGDLVGQIQETFVVAANAEEVFFIDQHVAHERVLFERLKADLALGHLPSQELLFPQTLELSASGRALLDDLVPALEELGFSLEGLGSPAPLLRAVPVLLKEEEPRRLLEALLDEVGQLHRGRVAPAMDRALAFLACRAAVKAHQALDREEMSGLLRDLSATVTPYFCPHGRPIVSRLPLREIKRELRRTW
;
A
#
# COMPACT_ATOMS: atom_id res chain seq x y z
N ARG A 1 23.47 71.89 25.60
CA ARG A 1 24.52 70.81 25.56
C ARG A 1 23.83 69.51 25.58
N PRO A 2 24.04 68.60 24.61
CA PRO A 2 23.39 67.33 24.49
C PRO A 2 24.15 66.28 25.30
N SER A 3 23.42 65.37 25.90
CA SER A 3 23.87 64.19 26.58
C SER A 3 24.02 63.06 25.59
N GLU A 4 25.06 62.30 25.76
CA GLU A 4 25.51 61.21 24.93
C GLU A 4 24.53 60.05 24.95
N ALA A 5 24.27 59.51 23.76
CA ALA A 5 23.53 58.29 23.57
C ALA A 5 24.50 57.11 23.74
N ASP A 6 24.10 56.21 24.60
CA ASP A 6 24.78 54.93 24.81
C ASP A 6 24.35 53.93 23.73
N ALA A 7 25.29 53.50 22.92
CA ALA A 7 25.09 52.48 21.88
C ALA A 7 25.77 51.21 22.31
N SER A 8 25.03 50.32 22.97
CA SER A 8 25.49 48.94 23.17
C SER A 8 24.28 48.00 23.29
N GLY A 9 23.96 47.38 22.22
CA GLY A 9 22.92 46.36 22.16
C GLY A 9 23.02 45.59 20.88
N LEU A 10 24.20 45.00 20.62
CA LEU A 10 24.32 43.95 19.61
C LEU A 10 23.63 42.70 20.17
N GLU A 11 22.38 42.55 19.85
CA GLU A 11 21.67 41.32 20.08
C GLU A 11 22.33 40.16 19.32
N ALA A 12 22.90 39.25 20.11
CA ALA A 12 23.42 37.98 19.62
C ALA A 12 22.36 37.20 18.90
N GLY A 13 22.66 36.87 17.68
CA GLY A 13 22.02 36.05 16.73
C GLY A 13 20.86 35.14 17.18
N ALA A 14 19.74 35.41 16.61
CA ALA A 14 18.72 34.41 16.35
C ALA A 14 19.31 33.32 15.44
N GLN A 15 20.02 32.37 15.99
CA GLN A 15 20.20 31.08 15.33
C GLN A 15 18.84 30.48 15.18
N GLY A 16 18.27 30.60 13.99
CA GLY A 16 16.96 30.10 13.64
C GLY A 16 16.82 28.64 14.02
N ARG A 17 15.80 28.35 14.78
CA ARG A 17 15.27 26.99 14.91
C ARG A 17 14.83 26.57 13.51
N LEU A 18 15.66 25.78 12.86
CA LEU A 18 15.40 25.22 11.52
C LEU A 18 14.29 24.17 11.53
N PHE A 19 13.78 23.82 12.71
CA PHE A 19 12.66 22.89 12.88
C PHE A 19 11.75 23.43 13.97
N GLN A 20 10.71 24.15 13.59
CA GLN A 20 9.54 24.30 14.46
C GLN A 20 8.72 23.03 14.32
N GLU A 21 8.88 22.13 15.27
CA GLU A 21 7.95 21.02 15.49
C GLU A 21 6.61 21.59 15.91
N THR A 22 5.67 21.62 14.99
CA THR A 22 4.25 21.66 15.35
C THR A 22 3.88 20.23 15.72
N PRO A 23 3.53 19.91 16.97
CA PRO A 23 3.03 18.58 17.31
C PRO A 23 1.63 18.45 16.72
N ALA A 24 1.54 17.96 15.48
CA ALA A 24 0.31 17.37 15.02
C ALA A 24 0.14 16.06 15.82
N ALA A 25 -0.88 16.00 16.65
CA ALA A 25 -1.32 14.80 17.35
C ALA A 25 -1.88 13.80 16.33
N TYR A 26 -1.03 13.25 15.49
CA TYR A 26 -1.30 12.08 14.67
C TYR A 26 -1.01 10.85 15.54
N GLY A 27 -1.94 9.89 15.57
CA GLY A 27 -1.75 8.65 16.30
C GLY A 27 -0.35 8.08 16.04
N ALA A 28 0.35 7.73 17.13
CA ALA A 28 1.76 7.36 17.08
C ALA A 28 1.97 6.20 16.09
N SER A 29 2.71 6.46 15.01
CA SER A 29 3.16 5.42 14.09
C SER A 29 4.11 4.47 14.85
N LEU A 30 4.05 3.16 14.56
CA LEU A 30 5.01 2.17 15.04
C LEU A 30 6.46 2.52 14.66
N PHE A 31 6.61 3.31 13.59
CA PHE A 31 7.89 3.67 13.00
C PHE A 31 8.42 5.04 13.47
N GLY A 32 7.69 5.73 14.36
CA GLY A 32 8.04 7.07 14.80
C GLY A 32 7.65 8.15 13.80
N ASP A 33 8.44 9.21 13.73
CA ASP A 33 8.15 10.41 12.95
C ASP A 33 8.66 10.28 11.50
N LEU A 34 7.88 10.83 10.55
CA LEU A 34 8.26 10.89 9.16
C LEU A 34 9.47 11.82 8.94
N VAL A 35 10.55 11.28 8.40
CA VAL A 35 11.73 12.04 7.97
C VAL A 35 11.58 12.53 6.52
N GLY A 36 11.22 11.64 5.60
CA GLY A 36 11.05 11.96 4.18
C GLY A 36 11.06 10.73 3.28
N GLN A 37 11.30 10.96 1.99
CA GLN A 37 11.37 9.92 0.96
C GLN A 37 12.76 9.89 0.30
N ILE A 38 13.26 8.71 -0.02
CA ILE A 38 14.51 8.49 -0.72
C ILE A 38 14.22 7.76 -2.04
N GLN A 39 14.77 8.30 -3.14
CA GLN A 39 14.66 7.73 -4.50
C GLN A 39 13.21 7.41 -4.92
N GLU A 40 12.25 8.19 -4.43
CA GLU A 40 10.83 7.98 -4.73
C GLU A 40 10.37 6.51 -4.51
N THR A 41 11.08 5.80 -3.63
CA THR A 41 10.92 4.36 -3.40
C THR A 41 10.78 4.04 -1.92
N PHE A 42 11.58 4.69 -1.07
CA PHE A 42 11.62 4.40 0.35
C PHE A 42 11.13 5.58 1.17
N VAL A 43 10.09 5.34 1.97
CA VAL A 43 9.71 6.26 3.04
C VAL A 43 10.63 6.04 4.23
N VAL A 44 11.20 7.13 4.75
CA VAL A 44 12.09 7.09 5.91
C VAL A 44 11.36 7.67 7.12
N ALA A 45 11.37 6.92 8.21
CA ALA A 45 10.84 7.35 9.50
C ALA A 45 11.87 7.07 10.60
N ALA A 46 11.77 7.76 11.74
CA ALA A 46 12.68 7.56 12.85
C ALA A 46 11.99 7.76 14.20
N ASN A 47 12.44 7.01 15.19
CA ASN A 47 12.11 7.22 16.58
C ASN A 47 13.40 7.48 17.38
N ALA A 48 13.31 7.47 18.71
CA ALA A 48 14.46 7.72 19.59
C ALA A 48 15.58 6.66 19.49
N GLU A 49 15.29 5.48 18.95
CA GLU A 49 16.19 4.31 18.98
C GLU A 49 16.64 3.86 17.59
N GLU A 50 15.78 4.00 16.58
CA GLU A 50 15.98 3.40 15.25
C GLU A 50 15.56 4.34 14.12
N VAL A 51 16.16 4.14 12.94
CA VAL A 51 15.71 4.69 11.65
C VAL A 51 15.13 3.54 10.83
N PHE A 52 13.98 3.76 10.24
CA PHE A 52 13.25 2.81 9.42
C PHE A 52 13.28 3.23 7.96
N PHE A 53 13.57 2.29 7.09
CA PHE A 53 13.43 2.41 5.65
C PHE A 53 12.31 1.51 5.21
N ILE A 54 11.23 2.08 4.72
CA ILE A 54 10.00 1.40 4.37
C ILE A 54 9.82 1.44 2.86
N ASP A 55 9.76 0.28 2.20
CA ASP A 55 9.40 0.19 0.78
C ASP A 55 7.95 0.63 0.61
N GLN A 56 7.72 1.78 -0.04
CA GLN A 56 6.39 2.38 -0.18
C GLN A 56 5.42 1.51 -0.97
N HIS A 57 5.91 0.84 -2.03
CA HIS A 57 5.10 -0.03 -2.86
C HIS A 57 4.63 -1.24 -2.06
N VAL A 58 5.57 -1.95 -1.43
CA VAL A 58 5.30 -3.15 -0.64
C VAL A 58 4.48 -2.83 0.62
N ALA A 59 4.69 -1.66 1.23
CA ALA A 59 3.86 -1.16 2.34
C ALA A 59 2.42 -0.93 1.90
N HIS A 60 2.21 -0.29 0.75
CA HIS A 60 0.88 -0.02 0.23
C HIS A 60 0.16 -1.32 -0.19
N GLU A 61 0.87 -2.31 -0.76
CA GLU A 61 0.33 -3.66 -1.00
C GLU A 61 -0.25 -4.26 0.30
N ARG A 62 0.48 -4.17 1.40
CA ARG A 62 0.02 -4.69 2.70
C ARG A 62 -1.21 -3.95 3.21
N VAL A 63 -1.20 -2.63 3.18
CA VAL A 63 -2.35 -1.80 3.61
C VAL A 63 -3.59 -2.13 2.79
N LEU A 64 -3.47 -2.19 1.47
CA LEU A 64 -4.58 -2.53 0.59
C LEU A 64 -5.10 -3.95 0.82
N PHE A 65 -4.21 -4.93 0.99
CA PHE A 65 -4.61 -6.31 1.29
C PHE A 65 -5.46 -6.41 2.56
N GLU A 66 -5.04 -5.78 3.65
CA GLU A 66 -5.78 -5.79 4.91
C GLU A 66 -7.13 -5.06 4.78
N ARG A 67 -7.16 -3.95 4.05
CA ARG A 67 -8.40 -3.21 3.75
C ARG A 67 -9.37 -4.04 2.93
N LEU A 68 -8.92 -4.63 1.82
CA LEU A 68 -9.75 -5.49 0.97
C LEU A 68 -10.29 -6.70 1.76
N LYS A 69 -9.48 -7.28 2.63
CA LYS A 69 -9.89 -8.38 3.50
C LYS A 69 -10.96 -7.96 4.51
N ALA A 70 -10.84 -6.78 5.07
CA ALA A 70 -11.84 -6.21 5.97
C ALA A 70 -13.14 -5.87 5.23
N ASP A 71 -13.05 -5.24 4.04
CA ASP A 71 -14.21 -4.91 3.21
C ASP A 71 -14.96 -6.17 2.78
N LEU A 72 -14.24 -7.22 2.38
CA LEU A 72 -14.82 -8.50 2.01
C LEU A 72 -15.57 -9.17 3.18
N ALA A 73 -15.07 -9.03 4.40
CA ALA A 73 -15.74 -9.54 5.60
C ALA A 73 -17.07 -8.82 5.89
N LEU A 74 -17.28 -7.62 5.34
CA LEU A 74 -18.54 -6.86 5.41
C LEU A 74 -19.51 -7.19 4.27
N GLY A 75 -19.06 -7.94 3.25
CA GLY A 75 -19.86 -8.33 2.09
C GLY A 75 -19.00 -8.55 0.86
N HIS A 76 -19.39 -7.98 -0.26
CA HIS A 76 -18.63 -7.99 -1.51
C HIS A 76 -17.88 -6.69 -1.72
N LEU A 77 -16.80 -6.73 -2.49
CA LEU A 77 -16.07 -5.53 -2.87
C LEU A 77 -16.90 -4.66 -3.84
N PRO A 78 -16.78 -3.32 -3.75
CA PRO A 78 -17.46 -2.42 -4.67
C PRO A 78 -17.02 -2.69 -6.12
N SER A 79 -18.00 -2.76 -7.02
CA SER A 79 -17.79 -3.00 -8.45
C SER A 79 -18.17 -1.78 -9.29
N GLN A 80 -17.55 -1.68 -10.47
CA GLN A 80 -17.89 -0.71 -11.49
C GLN A 80 -18.31 -1.44 -12.76
N GLU A 81 -19.50 -1.12 -13.26
CA GLU A 81 -19.98 -1.64 -14.54
C GLU A 81 -19.13 -1.08 -15.71
N LEU A 82 -18.86 -1.94 -16.65
CA LEU A 82 -18.22 -1.58 -17.91
C LEU A 82 -19.23 -0.94 -18.85
N LEU A 83 -18.86 0.17 -19.49
CA LEU A 83 -19.72 0.81 -20.48
C LEU A 83 -20.04 -0.15 -21.65
N PHE A 84 -19.08 -0.99 -22.01
CA PHE A 84 -19.25 -2.07 -22.99
C PHE A 84 -18.78 -3.37 -22.36
N PRO A 85 -19.68 -4.37 -22.20
CA PRO A 85 -19.31 -5.70 -21.76
C PRO A 85 -18.25 -6.31 -22.67
N GLN A 86 -17.28 -7.02 -22.08
CA GLN A 86 -16.18 -7.63 -22.83
C GLN A 86 -16.34 -9.14 -22.91
N THR A 87 -16.23 -9.69 -24.11
CA THR A 87 -16.25 -11.14 -24.32
C THR A 87 -14.96 -11.77 -23.85
N LEU A 88 -15.07 -12.84 -23.06
CA LEU A 88 -13.93 -13.63 -22.58
C LEU A 88 -13.70 -14.82 -23.51
N GLU A 89 -12.52 -14.87 -24.12
CA GLU A 89 -12.08 -15.99 -24.95
C GLU A 89 -11.19 -16.91 -24.11
N LEU A 90 -11.79 -17.90 -23.46
CA LEU A 90 -11.09 -18.80 -22.56
C LEU A 90 -10.92 -20.19 -23.19
N SER A 91 -9.80 -20.84 -22.86
CA SER A 91 -9.63 -22.27 -23.12
C SER A 91 -10.69 -23.10 -22.37
N ALA A 92 -10.85 -24.36 -22.73
CA ALA A 92 -11.78 -25.24 -22.01
C ALA A 92 -11.43 -25.39 -20.52
N SER A 93 -10.13 -25.44 -20.19
CA SER A 93 -9.66 -25.45 -18.79
C SER A 93 -9.89 -24.12 -18.09
N GLY A 94 -9.71 -22.98 -18.79
CA GLY A 94 -9.97 -21.66 -18.23
C GLY A 94 -11.45 -21.44 -17.94
N ARG A 95 -12.35 -21.98 -18.77
CA ARG A 95 -13.80 -21.92 -18.50
C ARG A 95 -14.21 -22.76 -17.28
N ALA A 96 -13.71 -23.99 -17.19
CA ALA A 96 -13.99 -24.83 -16.02
C ALA A 96 -13.52 -24.14 -14.72
N LEU A 97 -12.33 -23.51 -14.77
CA LEU A 97 -11.82 -22.73 -13.64
C LEU A 97 -12.69 -21.50 -13.34
N LEU A 98 -13.13 -20.79 -14.39
CA LEU A 98 -14.02 -19.64 -14.23
C LEU A 98 -15.33 -20.06 -13.55
N ASP A 99 -15.97 -21.14 -14.04
CA ASP A 99 -17.25 -21.64 -13.50
C ASP A 99 -17.11 -22.02 -12.01
N ASP A 100 -15.99 -22.61 -11.60
CA ASP A 100 -15.69 -22.96 -10.22
C ASP A 100 -15.46 -21.73 -9.33
N LEU A 101 -14.98 -20.63 -9.91
CA LEU A 101 -14.59 -19.43 -9.17
C LEU A 101 -15.64 -18.30 -9.22
N VAL A 102 -16.75 -18.47 -9.96
CA VAL A 102 -17.79 -17.42 -10.09
C VAL A 102 -18.22 -16.84 -8.75
N PRO A 103 -18.58 -17.63 -7.73
CA PRO A 103 -19.01 -17.06 -6.44
C PRO A 103 -17.91 -16.18 -5.80
N ALA A 104 -16.65 -16.62 -5.87
CA ALA A 104 -15.52 -15.86 -5.33
C ALA A 104 -15.24 -14.59 -6.14
N LEU A 105 -15.40 -14.63 -7.46
CA LEU A 105 -15.25 -13.48 -8.33
C LEU A 105 -16.34 -12.43 -8.09
N GLU A 106 -17.57 -12.85 -7.84
CA GLU A 106 -18.66 -11.94 -7.47
C GLU A 106 -18.40 -11.25 -6.13
N GLU A 107 -17.90 -11.97 -5.14
CA GLU A 107 -17.47 -11.38 -3.86
C GLU A 107 -16.35 -10.36 -4.07
N LEU A 108 -15.44 -10.60 -5.02
CA LEU A 108 -14.34 -9.70 -5.38
C LEU A 108 -14.76 -8.53 -6.26
N GLY A 109 -16.06 -8.41 -6.61
CA GLY A 109 -16.62 -7.30 -7.38
C GLY A 109 -16.53 -7.47 -8.90
N PHE A 110 -16.25 -8.68 -9.40
CA PHE A 110 -16.44 -8.99 -10.83
C PHE A 110 -17.88 -9.41 -11.08
N SER A 111 -18.44 -9.01 -12.23
CA SER A 111 -19.75 -9.49 -12.67
C SER A 111 -19.62 -10.14 -14.03
N LEU A 112 -20.17 -11.35 -14.13
CA LEU A 112 -20.11 -12.19 -15.33
C LEU A 112 -21.51 -12.54 -15.81
N GLU A 113 -21.71 -12.60 -17.12
CA GLU A 113 -22.97 -12.97 -17.76
C GLU A 113 -22.74 -14.07 -18.79
N GLY A 114 -23.77 -14.87 -19.05
CA GLY A 114 -23.69 -15.94 -20.03
C GLY A 114 -22.79 -17.10 -19.64
N LEU A 115 -22.71 -17.39 -18.34
CA LEU A 115 -22.02 -18.58 -17.81
C LEU A 115 -22.59 -19.84 -18.47
N GLY A 116 -21.70 -20.77 -18.85
CA GLY A 116 -22.07 -21.95 -19.65
C GLY A 116 -22.10 -21.73 -21.16
N SER A 117 -22.01 -20.47 -21.64
CA SER A 117 -21.83 -20.20 -23.06
C SER A 117 -20.35 -20.36 -23.51
N PRO A 118 -20.09 -20.54 -24.81
CA PRO A 118 -18.71 -20.61 -25.30
C PRO A 118 -17.91 -19.31 -25.04
N ALA A 119 -18.59 -18.19 -24.83
CA ALA A 119 -17.99 -16.87 -24.68
C ALA A 119 -18.75 -16.05 -23.63
N PRO A 120 -18.45 -16.24 -22.33
CA PRO A 120 -19.03 -15.44 -21.27
C PRO A 120 -18.64 -13.96 -21.39
N LEU A 121 -19.45 -13.07 -20.83
CA LEU A 121 -19.26 -11.64 -20.86
C LEU A 121 -18.84 -11.13 -19.49
N LEU A 122 -17.77 -10.33 -19.43
CA LEU A 122 -17.39 -9.56 -18.26
C LEU A 122 -18.16 -8.22 -18.28
N ARG A 123 -18.95 -7.98 -17.25
CA ARG A 123 -19.83 -6.81 -17.11
C ARG A 123 -19.32 -5.76 -16.14
N ALA A 124 -18.67 -6.20 -15.05
CA ALA A 124 -18.14 -5.30 -14.04
C ALA A 124 -16.80 -5.79 -13.50
N VAL A 125 -16.01 -4.85 -12.97
CA VAL A 125 -14.73 -5.10 -12.32
C VAL A 125 -14.67 -4.37 -10.97
N PRO A 126 -13.79 -4.77 -10.03
CA PRO A 126 -13.59 -4.04 -8.79
C PRO A 126 -13.23 -2.57 -9.04
N VAL A 127 -13.91 -1.65 -8.35
CA VAL A 127 -13.66 -0.18 -8.47
C VAL A 127 -12.19 0.17 -8.25
N LEU A 128 -11.50 -0.55 -7.38
CA LEU A 128 -10.09 -0.35 -7.07
C LEU A 128 -9.18 -0.45 -8.31
N LEU A 129 -9.60 -1.20 -9.33
CA LEU A 129 -8.82 -1.51 -10.55
C LEU A 129 -9.49 -0.99 -11.83
N LYS A 130 -10.32 0.03 -11.72
CA LYS A 130 -11.07 0.62 -12.84
C LYS A 130 -10.20 1.14 -13.99
N GLU A 131 -8.93 1.41 -13.75
CA GLU A 131 -7.97 1.90 -14.76
C GLU A 131 -7.20 0.77 -15.45
N GLU A 132 -7.31 -0.46 -14.96
CA GLU A 132 -6.73 -1.65 -15.58
C GLU A 132 -7.59 -2.09 -16.79
N GLU A 133 -6.98 -2.78 -17.74
CA GLU A 133 -7.71 -3.39 -18.85
C GLU A 133 -8.50 -4.60 -18.31
N PRO A 134 -9.86 -4.55 -18.33
CA PRO A 134 -10.72 -5.47 -17.56
C PRO A 134 -10.52 -6.94 -17.88
N ARG A 135 -10.41 -7.26 -19.17
CA ARG A 135 -10.24 -8.64 -19.63
C ARG A 135 -8.89 -9.22 -19.18
N ARG A 136 -7.81 -8.48 -19.40
CA ARG A 136 -6.46 -8.90 -19.00
C ARG A 136 -6.33 -9.05 -17.50
N LEU A 137 -7.00 -8.17 -16.74
CA LEU A 137 -7.04 -8.26 -15.29
C LEU A 137 -7.64 -9.59 -14.84
N LEU A 138 -8.81 -9.96 -15.38
CA LEU A 138 -9.47 -11.21 -15.02
C LEU A 138 -8.67 -12.43 -15.48
N GLU A 139 -8.15 -12.43 -16.72
CA GLU A 139 -7.30 -13.51 -17.23
C GLU A 139 -6.06 -13.73 -16.31
N ALA A 140 -5.38 -12.65 -15.93
CA ALA A 140 -4.22 -12.73 -15.03
C ALA A 140 -4.59 -13.19 -13.61
N LEU A 141 -5.76 -12.80 -13.11
CA LEU A 141 -6.27 -13.30 -11.83
C LEU A 141 -6.57 -14.80 -11.89
N LEU A 142 -7.22 -15.27 -12.95
CA LEU A 142 -7.51 -16.68 -13.16
C LEU A 142 -6.22 -17.51 -13.24
N ASP A 143 -5.19 -17.03 -13.93
CA ASP A 143 -3.88 -17.68 -14.00
C ASP A 143 -3.22 -17.76 -12.62
N GLU A 144 -3.27 -16.68 -11.84
CA GLU A 144 -2.67 -16.60 -10.50
C GLU A 144 -3.35 -17.56 -9.53
N VAL A 145 -4.69 -17.61 -9.54
CA VAL A 145 -5.47 -18.48 -8.66
C VAL A 145 -5.45 -19.92 -9.15
N GLY A 146 -5.50 -20.13 -10.46
CA GLY A 146 -5.55 -21.46 -11.07
C GLY A 146 -4.31 -22.32 -10.79
N GLN A 147 -3.15 -21.72 -10.59
CA GLN A 147 -1.92 -22.43 -10.20
C GLN A 147 -2.06 -23.15 -8.82
N LEU A 148 -2.98 -22.69 -7.97
CA LEU A 148 -3.23 -23.23 -6.63
C LEU A 148 -4.52 -24.02 -6.52
N HIS A 149 -5.38 -23.98 -7.53
CA HIS A 149 -6.73 -24.56 -7.45
C HIS A 149 -6.68 -26.09 -7.47
N ARG A 150 -6.44 -26.65 -6.29
CA ARG A 150 -6.66 -28.08 -5.98
C ARG A 150 -7.57 -28.20 -4.77
N GLY A 151 -8.75 -27.56 -4.83
CA GLY A 151 -9.84 -27.82 -3.88
C GLY A 151 -9.81 -27.05 -2.54
N ARG A 152 -9.07 -25.95 -2.41
CA ARG A 152 -9.04 -25.09 -1.22
C ARG A 152 -9.43 -23.66 -1.59
N VAL A 153 -10.64 -23.23 -1.23
CA VAL A 153 -11.17 -21.89 -1.55
C VAL A 153 -10.49 -20.79 -0.73
N ALA A 154 -10.25 -20.98 0.57
CA ALA A 154 -9.69 -19.93 1.42
C ALA A 154 -8.27 -19.47 1.02
N PRO A 155 -7.31 -20.35 0.69
CA PRO A 155 -6.03 -19.92 0.14
C PRO A 155 -6.14 -19.22 -1.22
N ALA A 156 -7.14 -19.57 -2.03
CA ALA A 156 -7.38 -18.94 -3.32
C ALA A 156 -7.87 -17.50 -3.16
N MET A 157 -8.75 -17.25 -2.19
CA MET A 157 -9.27 -15.91 -1.90
C MET A 157 -8.18 -14.98 -1.39
N ASP A 158 -7.38 -15.39 -0.40
CA ASP A 158 -6.26 -14.57 0.11
C ASP A 158 -5.26 -14.25 -1.02
N ARG A 159 -5.03 -15.16 -1.96
CA ARG A 159 -4.17 -14.93 -3.12
C ARG A 159 -4.79 -13.96 -4.12
N ALA A 160 -6.09 -14.08 -4.37
CA ALA A 160 -6.81 -13.13 -5.21
C ALA A 160 -6.76 -11.72 -4.61
N LEU A 161 -6.98 -11.57 -3.31
CA LEU A 161 -6.86 -10.29 -2.62
C LEU A 161 -5.43 -9.74 -2.69
N ALA A 162 -4.41 -10.57 -2.52
CA ALA A 162 -3.01 -10.17 -2.66
C ALA A 162 -2.69 -9.69 -4.09
N PHE A 163 -3.20 -10.40 -5.09
CA PHE A 163 -3.07 -10.01 -6.50
C PHE A 163 -3.73 -8.64 -6.76
N LEU A 164 -4.97 -8.44 -6.29
CA LEU A 164 -5.68 -7.16 -6.46
C LEU A 164 -4.95 -6.02 -5.75
N ALA A 165 -4.47 -6.26 -4.52
CA ALA A 165 -3.70 -5.27 -3.75
C ALA A 165 -2.40 -4.87 -4.47
N CYS A 166 -1.68 -5.83 -5.02
CA CYS A 166 -0.45 -5.58 -5.79
C CYS A 166 -0.70 -4.73 -7.05
N ARG A 167 -1.82 -4.98 -7.75
CA ARG A 167 -2.20 -4.20 -8.95
C ARG A 167 -2.62 -2.78 -8.63
N ALA A 168 -3.27 -2.56 -7.50
CA ALA A 168 -3.78 -1.27 -7.07
C ALA A 168 -2.76 -0.44 -6.28
N ALA A 169 -1.65 -1.03 -5.83
CA ALA A 169 -0.65 -0.33 -5.04
C ALA A 169 0.05 0.79 -5.83
N VAL A 170 0.45 1.85 -5.14
CA VAL A 170 1.33 2.89 -5.69
C VAL A 170 2.54 2.25 -6.34
N LYS A 171 2.91 2.76 -7.50
CA LYS A 171 4.03 2.17 -8.24
C LYS A 171 5.36 2.56 -7.58
N ALA A 172 6.37 1.72 -7.76
CA ALA A 172 7.74 2.10 -7.44
C ALA A 172 8.12 3.36 -8.24
N HIS A 173 8.96 4.21 -7.66
CA HIS A 173 9.39 5.49 -8.25
C HIS A 173 8.26 6.52 -8.43
N GLN A 174 7.28 6.50 -7.53
CA GLN A 174 6.27 7.54 -7.43
C GLN A 174 6.61 8.48 -6.28
N ALA A 175 6.75 9.77 -6.58
CA ALA A 175 6.89 10.77 -5.54
C ALA A 175 5.60 10.84 -4.71
N LEU A 176 5.73 10.78 -3.40
CA LEU A 176 4.63 10.95 -2.45
C LEU A 176 4.80 12.28 -1.74
N ASP A 177 3.71 12.97 -1.50
CA ASP A 177 3.72 14.13 -0.64
C ASP A 177 3.80 13.75 0.86
N ARG A 178 3.95 14.75 1.73
CA ARG A 178 4.12 14.51 3.17
C ARG A 178 2.88 13.88 3.81
N GLU A 179 1.70 14.22 3.34
CA GLU A 179 0.43 13.71 3.85
C GLU A 179 0.22 12.25 3.42
N GLU A 180 0.52 11.94 2.17
CA GLU A 180 0.49 10.58 1.63
C GLU A 180 1.46 9.65 2.37
N MET A 181 2.71 10.09 2.59
CA MET A 181 3.70 9.32 3.35
C MET A 181 3.26 9.09 4.80
N SER A 182 2.75 10.13 5.46
CA SER A 182 2.27 10.04 6.84
C SER A 182 1.03 9.13 6.94
N GLY A 183 0.14 9.20 5.96
CA GLY A 183 -1.00 8.31 5.81
C GLY A 183 -0.56 6.85 5.68
N LEU A 184 0.38 6.59 4.78
CA LEU A 184 0.92 5.24 4.56
C LEU A 184 1.55 4.66 5.84
N LEU A 185 2.36 5.44 6.58
CA LEU A 185 2.97 4.99 7.83
C LEU A 185 1.93 4.66 8.90
N ARG A 186 0.89 5.48 9.03
CA ARG A 186 -0.22 5.26 9.96
C ARG A 186 -0.99 4.00 9.60
N ASP A 187 -1.38 3.87 8.34
CA ASP A 187 -2.19 2.76 7.86
C ASP A 187 -1.41 1.45 7.94
N LEU A 188 -0.11 1.44 7.59
CA LEU A 188 0.77 0.30 7.76
C LEU A 188 0.90 -0.11 9.24
N SER A 189 1.03 0.88 10.14
CA SER A 189 1.11 0.63 11.59
C SER A 189 -0.15 -0.04 12.15
N ALA A 190 -1.30 0.18 11.52
CA ALA A 190 -2.57 -0.41 11.91
C ALA A 190 -2.79 -1.83 11.36
N THR A 191 -1.95 -2.31 10.43
CA THR A 191 -2.07 -3.67 9.89
C THR A 191 -1.65 -4.74 10.89
N VAL A 192 -2.17 -5.95 10.73
CA VAL A 192 -1.86 -7.10 11.60
C VAL A 192 -0.37 -7.50 11.49
N THR A 193 0.21 -7.35 10.30
CA THR A 193 1.61 -7.73 10.03
C THR A 193 2.37 -6.62 9.28
N PRO A 194 2.77 -5.53 9.97
CA PRO A 194 3.34 -4.33 9.33
C PRO A 194 4.74 -4.53 8.74
N TYR A 195 5.39 -5.64 9.03
CA TYR A 195 6.78 -5.89 8.61
C TYR A 195 6.92 -6.76 7.37
N PHE A 196 5.84 -7.45 6.94
CA PHE A 196 5.88 -8.37 5.81
C PHE A 196 4.67 -8.19 4.89
N CYS A 197 4.90 -8.24 3.58
CA CYS A 197 3.82 -8.20 2.59
C CYS A 197 3.03 -9.53 2.57
N PRO A 198 1.87 -9.60 1.88
CA PRO A 198 1.10 -10.83 1.75
C PRO A 198 1.89 -12.01 1.14
N HIS A 199 2.92 -11.71 0.36
CA HIS A 199 3.82 -12.71 -0.26
C HIS A 199 5.03 -13.08 0.62
N GLY A 200 5.14 -12.52 1.84
CA GLY A 200 6.23 -12.80 2.79
C GLY A 200 7.53 -12.00 2.55
N ARG A 201 7.55 -11.02 1.63
CA ARG A 201 8.71 -10.12 1.47
C ARG A 201 8.75 -9.10 2.61
N PRO A 202 9.95 -8.77 3.15
CA PRO A 202 10.08 -7.72 4.15
C PRO A 202 9.69 -6.36 3.55
N ILE A 203 8.96 -5.57 4.34
CA ILE A 203 8.53 -4.20 4.01
C ILE A 203 9.54 -3.20 4.58
N VAL A 204 10.08 -3.50 5.75
CA VAL A 204 10.82 -2.55 6.59
C VAL A 204 12.24 -3.06 6.83
N SER A 205 13.22 -2.21 6.54
CA SER A 205 14.58 -2.34 7.03
C SER A 205 14.80 -1.31 8.14
N ARG A 206 15.50 -1.70 9.21
CA ARG A 206 15.72 -0.83 10.37
C ARG A 206 17.20 -0.74 10.72
N LEU A 207 17.62 0.46 11.10
CA LEU A 207 18.98 0.77 11.49
C LEU A 207 19.00 1.35 12.91
N PRO A 208 19.51 0.65 13.90
CA PRO A 208 19.62 1.15 15.26
C PRO A 208 20.54 2.37 15.36
N LEU A 209 20.08 3.45 15.99
CA LEU A 209 20.89 4.67 16.18
C LEU A 209 22.19 4.43 16.94
N ARG A 210 22.25 3.42 17.82
CA ARG A 210 23.48 3.00 18.48
C ARG A 210 24.58 2.55 17.51
N GLU A 211 24.21 1.95 16.38
CA GLU A 211 25.18 1.55 15.34
C GLU A 211 25.73 2.76 14.62
N ILE A 212 24.87 3.71 14.23
CA ILE A 212 25.30 4.99 13.65
C ILE A 212 26.22 5.74 14.59
N LYS A 213 25.84 5.86 15.88
CA LYS A 213 26.68 6.50 16.90
C LYS A 213 28.05 5.82 17.04
N ARG A 214 28.06 4.49 17.03
CA ARG A 214 29.32 3.72 17.10
C ARG A 214 30.22 3.98 15.92
N GLU A 215 29.68 3.96 14.69
CA GLU A 215 30.45 4.24 13.46
C GLU A 215 31.01 5.66 13.43
N LEU A 216 30.21 6.62 13.88
CA LEU A 216 30.61 8.02 14.00
C LEU A 216 31.46 8.32 15.26
N ARG A 217 31.82 7.29 16.02
CA ARG A 217 32.56 7.41 17.30
C ARG A 217 31.95 8.41 18.27
N ARG A 218 30.59 8.47 18.34
CA ARG A 218 29.85 9.30 19.29
C ARG A 218 29.57 8.48 20.55
N THR A 219 30.04 8.95 21.70
CA THR A 219 29.99 8.24 23.01
C THR A 219 28.99 8.81 24.01
N TRP A 220 28.07 9.67 23.56
CA TRP A 220 27.05 10.32 24.40
C TRP A 220 25.62 10.04 23.93
#